data_9d53ab165aa8afbd25848f81bbe36eef
#
_entry.id   9d53ab165aa8afbd25848f81bbe36eef
#
_cell.length_a   1.000
_cell.length_b   1.000
_cell.length_c   1.000
_cell.angle_alpha   90.00
_cell.angle_beta   90.00
_cell.angle_gamma   90.00
#
_symmetry.space_group_name_H-M   'P 1'
#
loop_
_entity.id
_entity.type
_entity.pdbx_description
1 polymer ?
#
loop_
_entity_poly.entity_id
_entity_poly.type
_entity_poly.pdbx_seq_one_letter_code
_entity_poly.pdbx_strand_id
1 'polypeptide(L)'
;MLPEGMYLHKDKETIWPASANVLLIRDPDGAYLVDVGCGHEDTYIRLKEFITRQGLSITDIHTVVLTHAHPDHMGAMRYLLEEIAPRIFLHPVEIPLAAEPSQLNRTFDMDLPFRYGIDLIPREKADIIEYFRNLCPMARADATHTIIPGEELRLGRFTFQVVLTPGHANGLISLFEAEFGLLFTADAVGDVVAWYSPSSGGLTGFLEGLDRLSELPASTLVPSHGNVGTEPLAEVEKTRARLMRREEKIIGEISPGPVPFPELASRVFKNPMIALFPGPQILQCHLDKLEAEGRVRCGGEEDGWMVELP
;
A
#
# COMPACT_ATOMS: atom_id res chain seq x y z
N MET A 1 12.23 -17.48 -10.28
CA MET A 1 13.58 -16.83 -10.25
C MET A 1 13.45 -15.53 -11.02
N LEU A 2 14.00 -14.41 -10.50
CA LEU A 2 13.95 -13.14 -11.24
C LEU A 2 14.79 -13.20 -12.52
N PRO A 3 14.40 -12.45 -13.56
CA PRO A 3 15.20 -12.32 -14.79
C PRO A 3 16.61 -11.77 -14.49
N GLU A 4 17.58 -12.13 -15.32
CA GLU A 4 18.93 -11.57 -15.24
C GLU A 4 18.88 -10.03 -15.35
N GLY A 5 19.57 -9.33 -14.46
CA GLY A 5 19.51 -7.88 -14.34
C GLY A 5 18.45 -7.35 -13.38
N MET A 6 17.56 -8.20 -12.86
CA MET A 6 16.62 -7.84 -11.80
C MET A 6 17.04 -8.48 -10.47
N TYR A 7 17.04 -7.69 -9.41
CA TYR A 7 17.45 -8.10 -8.07
C TYR A 7 16.48 -7.55 -7.04
N LEU A 8 16.10 -8.36 -6.05
CA LEU A 8 15.19 -7.94 -4.99
C LEU A 8 15.96 -7.74 -3.69
N HIS A 9 15.93 -6.53 -3.18
CA HIS A 9 16.35 -6.24 -1.82
C HIS A 9 15.19 -6.45 -0.88
N LYS A 10 15.44 -7.28 0.15
CA LYS A 10 14.52 -7.47 1.26
C LYS A 10 15.25 -7.02 2.51
N ASP A 11 14.69 -6.02 3.18
CA ASP A 11 15.29 -5.55 4.43
C ASP A 11 14.97 -6.50 5.59
N LYS A 12 15.70 -6.37 6.68
CA LYS A 12 15.41 -7.12 7.91
C LYS A 12 14.15 -6.54 8.54
N GLU A 13 13.15 -7.37 8.67
CA GLU A 13 11.94 -7.03 9.40
C GLU A 13 12.28 -6.94 10.90
N THR A 14 12.29 -5.74 11.44
CA THR A 14 12.53 -5.53 12.88
C THR A 14 11.40 -4.79 13.55
N ILE A 15 10.62 -4.04 12.82
CA ILE A 15 9.55 -3.16 13.34
C ILE A 15 8.41 -3.11 12.32
N TRP A 16 7.17 -2.94 12.77
CA TRP A 16 6.04 -2.63 11.90
C TRP A 16 5.90 -1.09 11.74
N PRO A 17 5.67 -0.56 10.54
CA PRO A 17 5.62 -1.26 9.26
C PRO A 17 7.00 -1.76 8.83
N ALA A 18 7.03 -2.97 8.26
CA ALA A 18 8.25 -3.49 7.65
C ALA A 18 8.60 -2.65 6.42
N SER A 19 9.91 -2.47 6.17
CA SER A 19 10.37 -1.83 4.94
C SER A 19 9.91 -2.61 3.72
N ALA A 20 9.38 -1.92 2.72
CA ALA A 20 9.00 -2.55 1.45
C ALA A 20 10.22 -3.17 0.74
N ASN A 21 10.00 -4.26 0.04
CA ASN A 21 10.98 -4.83 -0.88
C ASN A 21 11.31 -3.83 -1.97
N VAL A 22 12.59 -3.68 -2.30
CA VAL A 22 13.06 -2.79 -3.37
C VAL A 22 13.48 -3.62 -4.57
N LEU A 23 12.88 -3.39 -5.74
CA LEU A 23 13.33 -4.02 -6.98
C LEU A 23 14.41 -3.14 -7.63
N LEU A 24 15.64 -3.69 -7.72
CA LEU A 24 16.74 -3.08 -8.46
C LEU A 24 16.78 -3.69 -9.87
N ILE A 25 16.79 -2.82 -10.86
CA ILE A 25 16.99 -3.19 -12.27
C ILE A 25 18.32 -2.61 -12.72
N ARG A 26 19.22 -3.49 -13.18
CA ARG A 26 20.53 -3.15 -13.71
C ARG A 26 20.53 -3.26 -15.24
N ASP A 27 21.02 -2.22 -15.90
CA ASP A 27 21.21 -2.16 -17.33
C ASP A 27 22.61 -1.60 -17.64
N PRO A 28 23.22 -1.83 -18.82
CA PRO A 28 24.50 -1.23 -19.21
C PRO A 28 24.57 0.30 -19.03
N ASP A 29 23.43 0.99 -19.21
CA ASP A 29 23.35 2.45 -19.16
C ASP A 29 23.05 3.00 -17.74
N GLY A 30 23.00 2.14 -16.70
CA GLY A 30 22.72 2.56 -15.33
C GLY A 30 21.74 1.65 -14.59
N ALA A 31 21.10 2.19 -13.56
CA ALA A 31 20.21 1.40 -12.74
C ALA A 31 18.93 2.15 -12.36
N TYR A 32 17.90 1.36 -12.04
CA TYR A 32 16.57 1.81 -11.71
C TYR A 32 16.12 1.14 -10.40
N LEU A 33 15.42 1.87 -9.56
CA LEU A 33 14.77 1.32 -8.38
C LEU A 33 13.25 1.39 -8.53
N VAL A 34 12.55 0.35 -8.09
CA VAL A 34 11.12 0.41 -7.78
C VAL A 34 11.00 0.35 -6.27
N ASP A 35 10.47 1.44 -5.70
CA ASP A 35 10.50 1.80 -4.28
C ASP A 35 11.92 1.94 -3.71
N VAL A 36 12.03 2.42 -2.47
CA VAL A 36 13.32 2.64 -1.80
C VAL A 36 13.32 2.20 -0.33
N GLY A 37 12.17 1.75 0.18
CA GLY A 37 12.02 1.28 1.55
C GLY A 37 11.86 2.38 2.59
N CYS A 38 11.92 1.98 3.85
CA CYS A 38 11.71 2.80 5.04
C CYS A 38 12.79 3.85 5.23
N GLY A 39 12.43 4.99 5.85
CA GLY A 39 13.30 6.15 6.03
C GLY A 39 14.23 6.09 7.24
N HIS A 40 14.64 4.92 7.69
CA HIS A 40 15.71 4.78 8.69
C HIS A 40 17.08 4.76 8.02
N GLU A 41 18.06 5.36 8.68
CA GLU A 41 19.44 5.39 8.19
C GLU A 41 20.00 3.98 7.96
N ASP A 42 19.78 3.07 8.89
CA ASP A 42 20.21 1.68 8.78
C ASP A 42 19.58 0.95 7.59
N THR A 43 18.30 1.22 7.28
CA THR A 43 17.61 0.68 6.10
C THR A 43 18.29 1.18 4.83
N TYR A 44 18.56 2.48 4.76
CA TYR A 44 19.26 3.08 3.62
C TYR A 44 20.69 2.55 3.45
N ILE A 45 21.44 2.38 4.54
CA ILE A 45 22.77 1.79 4.51
C ILE A 45 22.71 0.36 3.92
N ARG A 46 21.76 -0.47 4.37
CA ARG A 46 21.60 -1.83 3.84
C ARG A 46 21.19 -1.85 2.36
N LEU A 47 20.37 -0.90 1.93
CA LEU A 47 20.04 -0.72 0.51
C LEU A 47 21.31 -0.37 -0.31
N LYS A 48 22.15 0.55 0.15
CA LYS A 48 23.44 0.89 -0.50
C LYS A 48 24.39 -0.31 -0.58
N GLU A 49 24.50 -1.07 0.51
CA GLU A 49 25.30 -2.31 0.52
C GLU A 49 24.76 -3.34 -0.47
N PHE A 50 23.42 -3.47 -0.57
CA PHE A 50 22.81 -4.35 -1.55
C PHE A 50 23.16 -3.92 -2.98
N ILE A 51 23.00 -2.63 -3.32
CA ILE A 51 23.37 -2.06 -4.62
C ILE A 51 24.84 -2.33 -4.93
N THR A 52 25.73 -2.12 -3.94
CA THR A 52 27.16 -2.38 -4.07
C THR A 52 27.48 -3.84 -4.39
N ARG A 53 26.78 -4.77 -3.75
CA ARG A 53 26.92 -6.23 -4.02
C ARG A 53 26.51 -6.60 -5.46
N GLN A 54 25.69 -5.78 -6.13
CA GLN A 54 25.36 -5.96 -7.54
C GLN A 54 26.36 -5.29 -8.49
N GLY A 55 27.48 -4.77 -7.96
CA GLY A 55 28.55 -4.12 -8.74
C GLY A 55 28.18 -2.70 -9.19
N LEU A 56 27.29 -2.05 -8.47
CA LEU A 56 26.83 -0.69 -8.73
C LEU A 56 27.15 0.23 -7.53
N SER A 57 27.14 1.53 -7.77
CA SER A 57 27.14 2.56 -6.73
C SER A 57 25.78 3.26 -6.68
N ILE A 58 25.52 4.00 -5.62
CA ILE A 58 24.28 4.77 -5.51
C ILE A 58 24.17 5.83 -6.64
N THR A 59 25.30 6.31 -7.15
CA THR A 59 25.35 7.28 -8.24
C THR A 59 24.99 6.69 -9.60
N ASP A 60 24.91 5.38 -9.73
CA ASP A 60 24.46 4.72 -10.96
C ASP A 60 22.90 4.68 -11.03
N ILE A 61 22.22 4.99 -9.92
CA ILE A 61 20.75 5.07 -9.87
C ILE A 61 20.30 6.40 -10.48
N HIS A 62 19.76 6.36 -11.68
CA HIS A 62 19.27 7.56 -12.36
C HIS A 62 17.74 7.67 -12.41
N THR A 63 17.03 6.62 -11.97
CA THR A 63 15.57 6.61 -11.96
C THR A 63 15.04 5.83 -10.75
N VAL A 64 14.05 6.40 -10.10
CA VAL A 64 13.25 5.77 -9.05
C VAL A 64 11.78 5.78 -9.48
N VAL A 65 11.12 4.64 -9.42
CA VAL A 65 9.68 4.50 -9.59
C VAL A 65 9.09 4.26 -8.21
N LEU A 66 8.25 5.15 -7.74
CA LEU A 66 7.51 4.94 -6.49
C LEU A 66 6.14 4.36 -6.81
N THR A 67 5.81 3.23 -6.20
CA THR A 67 4.51 2.58 -6.42
C THR A 67 3.38 3.38 -5.81
N HIS A 68 3.63 4.05 -4.69
CA HIS A 68 2.75 4.98 -4.00
C HIS A 68 3.52 5.75 -2.91
N ALA A 69 2.87 6.71 -2.22
CA ALA A 69 3.53 7.64 -1.31
C ALA A 69 3.46 7.22 0.16
N HIS A 70 3.53 5.92 0.49
CA HIS A 70 3.60 5.50 1.88
C HIS A 70 5.03 5.50 2.44
N PRO A 71 5.19 5.68 3.76
CA PRO A 71 6.50 5.83 4.40
C PRO A 71 7.47 4.67 4.17
N ASP A 72 6.97 3.44 4.17
CA ASP A 72 7.74 2.22 4.01
C ASP A 72 8.18 1.92 2.57
N HIS A 73 7.66 2.68 1.59
CA HIS A 73 8.04 2.63 0.17
C HIS A 73 8.95 3.77 -0.23
N MET A 74 8.69 4.98 0.26
CA MET A 74 9.44 6.17 -0.15
C MET A 74 10.29 6.80 0.95
N GLY A 75 10.27 6.25 2.16
CA GLY A 75 10.93 6.86 3.32
C GLY A 75 12.42 7.11 3.12
N ALA A 76 13.14 6.16 2.49
CA ALA A 76 14.57 6.30 2.25
C ALA A 76 14.93 7.35 1.17
N MET A 77 13.94 7.93 0.45
CA MET A 77 14.17 9.08 -0.44
C MET A 77 14.85 10.24 0.29
N ARG A 78 14.61 10.39 1.61
CA ARG A 78 15.24 11.44 2.42
C ARG A 78 16.77 11.42 2.39
N TYR A 79 17.36 10.23 2.32
CA TYR A 79 18.81 10.05 2.23
C TYR A 79 19.28 9.98 0.78
N LEU A 80 18.49 9.31 -0.07
CA LEU A 80 18.84 9.16 -1.47
C LEU A 80 19.01 10.52 -2.16
N LEU A 81 18.11 11.47 -1.89
CA LEU A 81 18.13 12.82 -2.48
C LEU A 81 19.25 13.72 -1.96
N GLU A 82 19.91 13.35 -0.86
CA GLU A 82 21.13 14.03 -0.40
C GLU A 82 22.36 13.63 -1.24
N GLU A 83 22.35 12.46 -1.88
CA GLU A 83 23.48 11.92 -2.63
C GLU A 83 23.31 12.02 -4.15
N ILE A 84 22.08 11.91 -4.67
CA ILE A 84 21.77 11.91 -6.11
C ILE A 84 20.47 12.66 -6.42
N ALA A 85 20.31 13.02 -7.69
CA ALA A 85 19.09 13.65 -8.23
C ALA A 85 18.47 12.76 -9.34
N PRO A 86 17.81 11.65 -9.00
CA PRO A 86 17.23 10.72 -9.97
C PRO A 86 15.98 11.30 -10.61
N ARG A 87 15.56 10.74 -11.74
CA ARG A 87 14.19 10.91 -12.22
C ARG A 87 13.26 10.15 -11.27
N ILE A 88 12.22 10.80 -10.78
CA ILE A 88 11.25 10.19 -9.85
C ILE A 88 9.90 10.10 -10.55
N PHE A 89 9.44 8.87 -10.77
CA PHE A 89 8.15 8.56 -11.37
C PHE A 89 7.15 8.23 -10.28
N LEU A 90 5.97 8.86 -10.35
CA LEU A 90 4.89 8.63 -9.39
C LEU A 90 3.53 8.89 -10.05
N HIS A 91 2.52 8.16 -9.63
CA HIS A 91 1.15 8.40 -10.10
C HIS A 91 0.67 9.82 -9.71
N PRO A 92 -0.04 10.54 -10.59
CA PRO A 92 -0.44 11.92 -10.34
C PRO A 92 -1.16 12.16 -9.00
N VAL A 93 -1.99 11.21 -8.57
CA VAL A 93 -2.73 11.30 -7.29
C VAL A 93 -1.82 11.23 -6.07
N GLU A 94 -0.68 10.55 -6.18
CA GLU A 94 0.30 10.38 -5.10
C GLU A 94 1.31 11.54 -5.03
N ILE A 95 1.50 12.31 -6.11
CA ILE A 95 2.47 13.41 -6.16
C ILE A 95 2.26 14.43 -5.02
N PRO A 96 1.04 14.91 -4.73
CA PRO A 96 0.83 15.84 -3.62
C PRO A 96 1.20 15.23 -2.26
N LEU A 97 1.00 13.92 -2.08
CA LEU A 97 1.29 13.21 -0.83
C LEU A 97 2.79 13.09 -0.60
N ALA A 98 3.55 12.79 -1.66
CA ALA A 98 5.01 12.75 -1.62
C ALA A 98 5.63 14.14 -1.40
N ALA A 99 5.06 15.18 -2.02
CA ALA A 99 5.51 16.57 -1.89
C ALA A 99 5.16 17.18 -0.52
N GLU A 100 4.04 16.76 0.08
CA GLU A 100 3.58 17.21 1.39
C GLU A 100 3.05 16.03 2.21
N PRO A 101 3.93 15.29 2.92
CA PRO A 101 3.56 14.07 3.66
C PRO A 101 2.41 14.23 4.66
N SER A 102 2.19 15.44 5.22
CA SER A 102 1.06 15.73 6.11
C SER A 102 -0.30 15.45 5.48
N GLN A 103 -0.40 15.48 4.14
CA GLN A 103 -1.63 15.16 3.41
C GLN A 103 -2.02 13.67 3.52
N LEU A 104 -1.10 12.79 3.92
CA LEU A 104 -1.41 11.39 4.20
C LEU A 104 -2.49 11.23 5.28
N ASN A 105 -2.63 12.19 6.21
CA ASN A 105 -3.71 12.17 7.19
C ASN A 105 -5.10 12.03 6.55
N ARG A 106 -5.28 12.58 5.35
CA ARG A 106 -6.55 12.49 4.60
C ARG A 106 -6.73 11.11 3.98
N THR A 107 -5.68 10.56 3.38
CA THR A 107 -5.76 9.25 2.72
C THR A 107 -5.82 8.11 3.72
N PHE A 108 -5.34 8.33 4.94
CA PHE A 108 -5.50 7.41 6.07
C PHE A 108 -6.82 7.62 6.83
N ASP A 109 -7.66 8.58 6.44
CA ASP A 109 -8.92 8.89 7.12
C ASP A 109 -8.77 8.99 8.64
N MET A 110 -7.76 9.74 9.09
CA MET A 110 -7.40 9.83 10.51
C MET A 110 -8.49 10.45 11.38
N ASP A 111 -9.44 11.16 10.80
CA ASP A 111 -10.59 11.74 11.50
C ASP A 111 -11.77 10.75 11.63
N LEU A 112 -11.77 9.67 10.87
CA LEU A 112 -12.90 8.74 10.79
C LEU A 112 -13.26 8.09 12.15
N PRO A 113 -12.31 7.60 12.98
CA PRO A 113 -12.65 7.04 14.29
C PRO A 113 -13.44 8.01 15.17
N PHE A 114 -13.12 9.30 15.11
CA PHE A 114 -13.79 10.33 15.93
C PHE A 114 -15.23 10.60 15.50
N ARG A 115 -15.56 10.36 14.21
CA ARG A 115 -16.95 10.47 13.72
C ARG A 115 -17.86 9.46 14.39
N TYR A 116 -17.31 8.35 14.86
CA TYR A 116 -18.01 7.25 15.50
C TYR A 116 -17.80 7.18 17.01
N GLY A 117 -17.26 8.25 17.63
CA GLY A 117 -17.04 8.31 19.06
C GLY A 117 -15.91 7.39 19.56
N ILE A 118 -14.96 7.04 18.69
CA ILE A 118 -13.77 6.28 19.07
C ILE A 118 -12.66 7.27 19.44
N ASP A 119 -12.71 7.81 20.66
CA ASP A 119 -11.81 8.85 21.17
C ASP A 119 -10.71 8.26 22.07
N LEU A 120 -9.75 7.56 21.46
CA LEU A 120 -8.69 6.90 22.23
C LEU A 120 -7.43 7.74 22.41
N ILE A 121 -7.23 8.67 21.51
CA ILE A 121 -6.21 9.71 21.58
C ILE A 121 -6.87 11.06 21.33
N PRO A 122 -6.35 12.14 21.91
CA PRO A 122 -6.82 13.48 21.59
C PRO A 122 -6.78 13.71 20.08
N ARG A 123 -7.84 14.30 19.52
CA ARG A 123 -7.99 14.51 18.07
C ARG A 123 -6.80 15.25 17.45
N GLU A 124 -6.24 16.21 18.18
CA GLU A 124 -5.07 16.98 17.77
C GLU A 124 -3.77 16.16 17.72
N LYS A 125 -3.77 14.94 18.27
CA LYS A 125 -2.66 14.00 18.23
C LYS A 125 -2.85 12.89 17.21
N ALA A 126 -3.98 12.87 16.51
CA ALA A 126 -4.27 11.91 15.45
C ALA A 126 -3.57 12.33 14.14
N ASP A 127 -2.25 12.20 14.13
CA ASP A 127 -1.37 12.53 13.02
C ASP A 127 -0.59 11.30 12.58
N ILE A 128 -0.83 10.84 11.34
CA ILE A 128 -0.18 9.66 10.79
C ILE A 128 1.32 9.86 10.61
N ILE A 129 1.76 11.08 10.33
CA ILE A 129 3.19 11.40 10.20
C ILE A 129 3.89 11.32 11.56
N GLU A 130 3.23 11.80 12.62
CA GLU A 130 3.74 11.66 13.98
C GLU A 130 3.80 10.20 14.40
N TYR A 131 2.79 9.41 14.05
CA TYR A 131 2.74 7.97 14.29
C TYR A 131 3.93 7.25 13.62
N PHE A 132 4.23 7.60 12.37
CA PHE A 132 5.35 7.01 11.63
C PHE A 132 6.71 7.64 11.92
N ARG A 133 6.80 8.76 12.65
CA ARG A 133 8.05 9.50 12.89
C ARG A 133 9.20 8.62 13.37
N ASN A 134 8.93 7.69 14.27
CA ASN A 134 9.93 6.77 14.82
C ASN A 134 9.87 5.36 14.22
N LEU A 135 8.81 5.02 13.51
CA LEU A 135 8.60 3.70 12.94
C LEU A 135 9.12 3.60 11.51
N CYS A 136 8.83 4.61 10.71
CA CYS A 136 9.24 4.69 9.32
C CYS A 136 9.19 6.16 8.86
N PRO A 137 10.16 6.99 9.26
CA PRO A 137 10.14 8.40 8.94
C PRO A 137 10.24 8.63 7.43
N MET A 138 9.55 9.66 6.95
CA MET A 138 9.63 10.10 5.57
C MET A 138 9.90 11.61 5.49
N ALA A 139 10.38 12.05 4.35
CA ALA A 139 10.55 13.45 4.01
C ALA A 139 9.93 13.73 2.64
N ARG A 140 9.77 15.00 2.34
CA ARG A 140 9.34 15.46 1.04
C ARG A 140 10.18 14.85 -0.10
N ALA A 141 9.50 14.37 -1.14
CA ALA A 141 10.10 14.00 -2.41
C ALA A 141 9.25 14.58 -3.55
N ASP A 142 9.87 15.37 -4.41
CA ASP A 142 9.19 15.98 -5.56
C ASP A 142 9.33 15.05 -6.77
N ALA A 143 8.20 14.49 -7.22
CA ALA A 143 8.18 13.69 -8.45
C ALA A 143 8.53 14.58 -9.66
N THR A 144 9.41 14.08 -10.51
CA THR A 144 9.86 14.78 -11.73
C THR A 144 9.08 14.34 -12.97
N HIS A 145 8.43 13.17 -12.91
CA HIS A 145 7.67 12.55 -13.99
C HIS A 145 6.39 11.92 -13.45
N THR A 146 5.37 11.95 -14.26
CA THR A 146 4.12 11.20 -13.99
C THR A 146 4.21 9.81 -14.59
N ILE A 147 3.52 8.87 -13.94
CA ILE A 147 3.30 7.53 -14.47
C ILE A 147 1.79 7.28 -14.55
N ILE A 148 1.28 6.93 -15.71
CA ILE A 148 -0.14 6.80 -15.97
C ILE A 148 -0.50 5.32 -16.18
N PRO A 149 -1.52 4.79 -15.48
CA PRO A 149 -1.99 3.43 -15.70
C PRO A 149 -2.41 3.20 -17.15
N GLY A 150 -2.07 2.02 -17.69
CA GLY A 150 -2.27 1.66 -19.08
C GLY A 150 -1.12 2.04 -20.02
N GLU A 151 -0.18 2.88 -19.55
CA GLU A 151 1.04 3.18 -20.30
C GLU A 151 2.12 2.11 -20.08
N GLU A 152 3.09 2.07 -20.98
CA GLU A 152 4.30 1.29 -20.85
C GLU A 152 5.40 2.12 -20.18
N LEU A 153 6.03 1.56 -19.15
CA LEU A 153 7.18 2.12 -18.49
C LEU A 153 8.44 1.32 -18.86
N ARG A 154 9.37 1.95 -19.57
CA ARG A 154 10.64 1.32 -19.91
C ARG A 154 11.71 1.60 -18.85
N LEU A 155 12.23 0.53 -18.25
CA LEU A 155 13.34 0.56 -17.28
C LEU A 155 14.49 -0.30 -17.82
N GLY A 156 15.43 0.33 -18.48
CA GLY A 156 16.49 -0.34 -19.24
C GLY A 156 15.93 -1.19 -20.39
N ARG A 157 16.30 -2.46 -20.43
CA ARG A 157 15.81 -3.41 -21.44
C ARG A 157 14.40 -3.93 -21.17
N PHE A 158 13.85 -3.73 -19.97
CA PHE A 158 12.55 -4.23 -19.56
C PHE A 158 11.45 -3.22 -19.84
N THR A 159 10.28 -3.71 -20.25
CA THR A 159 9.10 -2.89 -20.49
C THR A 159 7.96 -3.37 -19.61
N PHE A 160 7.51 -2.51 -18.73
CA PHE A 160 6.44 -2.80 -17.78
C PHE A 160 5.13 -2.14 -18.23
N GLN A 161 4.05 -2.91 -18.23
CA GLN A 161 2.70 -2.37 -18.24
C GLN A 161 2.38 -1.82 -16.85
N VAL A 162 1.91 -0.60 -16.77
CA VAL A 162 1.48 0.05 -15.53
C VAL A 162 0.02 -0.28 -15.26
N VAL A 163 -0.26 -0.91 -14.12
CA VAL A 163 -1.60 -1.35 -13.73
C VAL A 163 -2.03 -0.59 -12.47
N LEU A 164 -3.15 0.12 -12.52
CA LEU A 164 -3.72 0.78 -11.34
C LEU A 164 -4.36 -0.26 -10.40
N THR A 165 -3.93 -0.30 -9.15
CA THR A 165 -4.43 -1.22 -8.13
C THR A 165 -4.78 -0.45 -6.85
N PRO A 166 -5.84 0.39 -6.88
CA PRO A 166 -6.20 1.24 -5.75
C PRO A 166 -6.75 0.44 -4.57
N GLY A 167 -7.04 1.11 -3.47
CA GLY A 167 -7.60 0.52 -2.26
C GLY A 167 -6.64 0.64 -1.08
N HIS A 168 -5.39 0.20 -1.23
CA HIS A 168 -4.33 0.45 -0.26
C HIS A 168 -3.85 1.92 -0.31
N ALA A 169 -3.59 2.43 -1.49
CA ALA A 169 -3.43 3.84 -1.80
C ALA A 169 -4.18 4.15 -3.10
N ASN A 170 -4.66 5.39 -3.26
CA ASN A 170 -5.53 5.74 -4.37
C ASN A 170 -4.80 5.70 -5.73
N GLY A 171 -3.51 6.01 -5.73
CA GLY A 171 -2.64 5.95 -6.89
C GLY A 171 -1.67 4.76 -6.89
N LEU A 172 -1.95 3.71 -6.10
CA LEU A 172 -1.10 2.52 -6.08
C LEU A 172 -1.03 1.89 -7.46
N ILE A 173 0.19 1.65 -7.94
CA ILE A 173 0.45 0.95 -9.20
C ILE A 173 1.14 -0.38 -8.95
N SER A 174 0.76 -1.37 -9.74
CA SER A 174 1.50 -2.61 -9.96
C SER A 174 2.17 -2.57 -11.33
N LEU A 175 3.26 -3.32 -11.49
CA LEU A 175 4.05 -3.33 -12.73
C LEU A 175 4.11 -4.75 -13.29
N PHE A 176 3.67 -4.95 -14.53
CA PHE A 176 3.70 -6.23 -15.20
C PHE A 176 4.69 -6.23 -16.37
N GLU A 177 5.66 -7.12 -16.33
CA GLU A 177 6.64 -7.36 -17.39
C GLU A 177 6.26 -8.65 -18.14
N ALA A 178 5.83 -8.50 -19.40
CA ALA A 178 5.18 -9.57 -20.13
C ALA A 178 6.13 -10.63 -20.67
N GLU A 179 7.38 -10.29 -21.02
CA GLU A 179 8.35 -11.23 -21.61
C GLU A 179 8.71 -12.36 -20.62
N PHE A 180 8.87 -12.01 -19.35
CA PHE A 180 9.20 -12.95 -18.27
C PHE A 180 8.00 -13.33 -17.40
N GLY A 181 6.82 -12.76 -17.66
CA GLY A 181 5.62 -12.98 -16.86
C GLY A 181 5.79 -12.52 -15.41
N LEU A 182 6.55 -11.46 -15.18
CA LEU A 182 6.83 -10.93 -13.82
C LEU A 182 5.81 -9.86 -13.45
N LEU A 183 5.15 -10.04 -12.31
CA LEU A 183 4.20 -9.10 -11.74
C LEU A 183 4.72 -8.57 -10.40
N PHE A 184 5.14 -7.30 -10.37
CA PHE A 184 5.42 -6.58 -9.13
C PHE A 184 4.11 -5.96 -8.64
N THR A 185 3.57 -6.48 -7.53
CA THR A 185 2.22 -6.13 -7.05
C THR A 185 2.18 -4.96 -6.10
N ALA A 186 3.33 -4.45 -5.68
CA ALA A 186 3.40 -3.52 -4.56
C ALA A 186 2.57 -4.06 -3.37
N ASP A 187 1.69 -3.26 -2.77
CA ASP A 187 0.85 -3.62 -1.62
C ASP A 187 -0.54 -4.14 -1.97
N ALA A 188 -0.81 -4.33 -3.27
CA ALA A 188 -2.08 -4.93 -3.68
C ALA A 188 -2.17 -6.42 -3.29
N VAL A 189 -1.03 -7.15 -3.32
CA VAL A 189 -0.95 -8.58 -2.96
C VAL A 189 0.34 -8.84 -2.19
N GLY A 190 0.29 -9.56 -1.08
CA GLY A 190 1.46 -9.91 -0.28
C GLY A 190 1.10 -10.41 1.12
N ASP A 191 2.11 -10.56 1.97
CA ASP A 191 1.97 -11.12 3.33
C ASP A 191 1.39 -10.12 4.33
N VAL A 192 1.43 -8.83 4.05
CA VAL A 192 0.90 -7.78 4.93
C VAL A 192 -0.62 -7.79 4.93
N VAL A 193 -1.22 -7.55 6.08
CA VAL A 193 -2.66 -7.27 6.18
C VAL A 193 -2.94 -6.04 5.32
N ALA A 194 -3.71 -6.24 4.27
CA ALA A 194 -4.08 -5.14 3.40
C ALA A 194 -4.71 -4.01 4.23
N TRP A 195 -4.02 -2.90 4.30
CA TRP A 195 -4.55 -1.63 4.74
C TRP A 195 -5.38 -1.05 3.59
N TYR A 196 -6.53 -0.51 3.88
CA TYR A 196 -7.34 0.28 2.95
C TYR A 196 -8.28 1.18 3.73
N SER A 197 -8.61 2.32 3.15
CA SER A 197 -9.50 3.32 3.72
C SER A 197 -10.43 3.87 2.65
N PRO A 198 -11.54 4.52 3.01
CA PRO A 198 -12.44 5.14 2.05
C PRO A 198 -11.72 6.09 1.08
N SER A 199 -10.83 6.93 1.58
CA SER A 199 -10.10 7.92 0.77
C SER A 199 -8.94 7.34 -0.04
N SER A 200 -8.55 6.07 0.17
CA SER A 200 -7.51 5.39 -0.61
C SER A 200 -8.04 4.56 -1.79
N GLY A 201 -9.35 4.64 -2.06
CA GLY A 201 -10.04 3.84 -3.09
C GLY A 201 -10.95 2.76 -2.51
N GLY A 202 -10.86 2.52 -1.20
CA GLY A 202 -11.73 1.62 -0.46
C GLY A 202 -11.67 0.15 -0.89
N LEU A 203 -12.61 -0.63 -0.39
CA LEU A 203 -12.71 -2.05 -0.73
C LEU A 203 -13.07 -2.27 -2.22
N THR A 204 -13.93 -1.44 -2.78
CA THR A 204 -14.34 -1.54 -4.19
C THR A 204 -13.13 -1.36 -5.10
N GLY A 205 -12.35 -0.28 -4.91
CA GLY A 205 -11.13 -0.07 -5.67
C GLY A 205 -10.12 -1.20 -5.49
N PHE A 206 -9.99 -1.74 -4.27
CA PHE A 206 -9.11 -2.88 -3.99
C PHE A 206 -9.53 -4.12 -4.81
N LEU A 207 -10.81 -4.47 -4.80
CA LEU A 207 -11.34 -5.61 -5.56
C LEU A 207 -11.16 -5.43 -7.08
N GLU A 208 -11.43 -4.23 -7.61
CA GLU A 208 -11.16 -3.90 -9.02
C GLU A 208 -9.67 -4.02 -9.38
N GLY A 209 -8.77 -3.62 -8.47
CA GLY A 209 -7.33 -3.83 -8.62
C GLY A 209 -6.99 -5.32 -8.73
N LEU A 210 -7.55 -6.15 -7.85
CA LEU A 210 -7.36 -7.60 -7.89
C LEU A 210 -7.93 -8.22 -9.17
N ASP A 211 -9.06 -7.72 -9.71
CA ASP A 211 -9.62 -8.18 -10.98
C ASP A 211 -8.62 -7.93 -12.12
N ARG A 212 -8.08 -6.71 -12.21
CA ARG A 212 -7.06 -6.36 -13.21
C ARG A 212 -5.82 -7.24 -13.12
N LEU A 213 -5.34 -7.53 -11.89
CA LEU A 213 -4.19 -8.41 -11.69
C LEU A 213 -4.47 -9.86 -12.08
N SER A 214 -5.69 -10.36 -11.87
CA SER A 214 -6.08 -11.72 -12.21
C SER A 214 -6.16 -11.99 -13.71
N GLU A 215 -6.31 -10.93 -14.52
CA GLU A 215 -6.36 -11.04 -15.99
C GLU A 215 -4.96 -11.12 -16.64
N LEU A 216 -3.89 -10.82 -15.87
CA LEU A 216 -2.53 -10.82 -16.39
C LEU A 216 -1.95 -12.24 -16.46
N PRO A 217 -1.26 -12.61 -17.57
CA PRO A 217 -0.63 -13.91 -17.72
C PRO A 217 0.70 -13.98 -16.93
N ALA A 218 0.64 -13.63 -15.65
CA ALA A 218 1.81 -13.63 -14.78
C ALA A 218 2.18 -15.05 -14.32
N SER A 219 3.47 -15.33 -14.23
CA SER A 219 4.03 -16.59 -13.72
C SER A 219 4.91 -16.39 -12.47
N THR A 220 5.32 -15.18 -12.21
CA THR A 220 6.13 -14.81 -11.03
C THR A 220 5.51 -13.57 -10.38
N LEU A 221 5.24 -13.66 -9.07
CA LEU A 221 4.74 -12.56 -8.27
C LEU A 221 5.85 -12.03 -7.37
N VAL A 222 6.06 -10.72 -7.38
CA VAL A 222 7.00 -10.00 -6.51
C VAL A 222 6.21 -8.98 -5.69
N PRO A 223 5.89 -9.25 -4.42
CA PRO A 223 5.19 -8.30 -3.57
C PRO A 223 6.16 -7.30 -2.94
N SER A 224 5.66 -6.16 -2.49
CA SER A 224 6.45 -5.26 -1.64
C SER A 224 6.67 -5.83 -0.24
N HIS A 225 5.79 -6.70 0.23
CA HIS A 225 5.95 -7.39 1.52
C HIS A 225 5.79 -8.89 1.34
N GLY A 226 6.81 -9.65 1.75
CA GLY A 226 6.80 -11.10 1.65
C GLY A 226 7.81 -11.68 0.65
N ASN A 227 7.55 -12.89 0.20
CA ASN A 227 8.45 -13.64 -0.68
C ASN A 227 7.97 -13.63 -2.14
N VAL A 228 8.91 -13.80 -3.05
CA VAL A 228 8.60 -14.06 -4.46
C VAL A 228 7.78 -15.35 -4.56
N GLY A 229 6.66 -15.29 -5.25
CA GLY A 229 5.76 -16.41 -5.49
C GLY A 229 5.76 -16.87 -6.95
N THR A 230 5.37 -18.12 -7.18
CA THR A 230 5.28 -18.72 -8.52
C THR A 230 3.84 -18.98 -8.94
N GLU A 231 2.87 -18.60 -8.14
CA GLU A 231 1.44 -18.79 -8.38
C GLU A 231 0.67 -17.46 -8.20
N PRO A 232 0.91 -16.44 -9.04
CA PRO A 232 0.35 -15.10 -8.87
C PRO A 232 -1.18 -15.10 -8.71
N LEU A 233 -1.90 -15.84 -9.54
CA LEU A 233 -3.36 -15.93 -9.48
C LEU A 233 -3.85 -16.49 -8.13
N ALA A 234 -3.17 -17.52 -7.60
CA ALA A 234 -3.53 -18.08 -6.30
C ALA A 234 -3.34 -17.08 -5.16
N GLU A 235 -2.29 -16.26 -5.19
CA GLU A 235 -2.07 -15.22 -4.19
C GLU A 235 -3.07 -14.05 -4.31
N VAL A 236 -3.45 -13.67 -5.53
CA VAL A 236 -4.55 -12.70 -5.80
C VAL A 236 -5.86 -13.22 -5.19
N GLU A 237 -6.24 -14.46 -5.49
CA GLU A 237 -7.47 -15.07 -4.97
C GLU A 237 -7.44 -15.27 -3.45
N LYS A 238 -6.31 -15.61 -2.87
CA LYS A 238 -6.11 -15.69 -1.43
C LYS A 238 -6.33 -14.31 -0.76
N THR A 239 -5.85 -13.24 -1.39
CA THR A 239 -6.07 -11.87 -0.93
C THR A 239 -7.56 -11.52 -0.99
N ARG A 240 -8.22 -11.77 -2.14
CA ARG A 240 -9.67 -11.60 -2.31
C ARG A 240 -10.47 -12.36 -1.24
N ALA A 241 -10.19 -13.64 -1.06
CA ALA A 241 -10.86 -14.47 -0.07
C ALA A 241 -10.70 -13.94 1.36
N ARG A 242 -9.54 -13.33 1.69
CA ARG A 242 -9.31 -12.71 3.00
C ARG A 242 -10.20 -11.48 3.21
N LEU A 243 -10.37 -10.65 2.18
CA LEU A 243 -11.27 -9.49 2.20
C LEU A 243 -12.72 -9.94 2.38
N MET A 244 -13.17 -10.91 1.57
CA MET A 244 -14.56 -11.39 1.61
C MET A 244 -14.92 -12.10 2.93
N ARG A 245 -14.00 -12.85 3.53
CA ARG A 245 -14.23 -13.43 4.89
C ARG A 245 -14.48 -12.36 5.95
N ARG A 246 -13.89 -11.17 5.81
CA ARG A 246 -14.18 -10.05 6.73
C ARG A 246 -15.60 -9.54 6.53
N GLU A 247 -16.05 -9.44 5.28
CA GLU A 247 -17.43 -9.05 4.96
C GLU A 247 -18.45 -10.03 5.53
N GLU A 248 -18.21 -11.35 5.35
CA GLU A 248 -19.04 -12.39 5.95
C GLU A 248 -19.13 -12.27 7.48
N LYS A 249 -18.00 -11.94 8.12
CA LYS A 249 -17.95 -11.74 9.55
C LYS A 249 -18.79 -10.53 9.98
N ILE A 250 -18.70 -9.40 9.25
CA ILE A 250 -19.52 -8.21 9.54
C ILE A 250 -21.01 -8.55 9.49
N ILE A 251 -21.46 -9.21 8.44
CA ILE A 251 -22.86 -9.65 8.30
C ILE A 251 -23.27 -10.59 9.46
N GLY A 252 -22.40 -11.52 9.85
CA GLY A 252 -22.63 -12.42 10.97
C GLY A 252 -22.82 -11.70 12.30
N GLU A 253 -22.05 -10.65 12.56
CA GLU A 253 -22.11 -9.89 13.82
C GLU A 253 -23.37 -9.02 13.94
N ILE A 254 -23.95 -8.54 12.82
CA ILE A 254 -25.17 -7.73 12.81
C ILE A 254 -26.44 -8.56 12.60
N SER A 255 -26.33 -9.86 12.29
CA SER A 255 -27.49 -10.74 12.08
C SER A 255 -28.44 -10.86 13.28
N PRO A 256 -27.97 -10.80 14.54
CA PRO A 256 -28.87 -10.84 15.72
C PRO A 256 -29.66 -9.54 15.92
N GLY A 257 -29.24 -8.42 15.32
CA GLY A 257 -29.88 -7.11 15.45
C GLY A 257 -28.91 -5.95 15.23
N PRO A 258 -29.38 -4.69 15.31
CA PRO A 258 -28.57 -3.51 15.13
C PRO A 258 -27.39 -3.44 16.11
N VAL A 259 -26.22 -3.02 15.63
CA VAL A 259 -24.99 -2.93 16.43
C VAL A 259 -24.37 -1.53 16.24
N PRO A 260 -23.96 -0.84 17.33
CA PRO A 260 -23.22 0.39 17.23
C PRO A 260 -21.89 0.21 16.49
N PHE A 261 -21.50 1.17 15.64
CA PHE A 261 -20.26 1.08 14.84
C PHE A 261 -19.01 0.77 15.70
N PRO A 262 -18.74 1.43 16.86
CA PRO A 262 -17.57 1.12 17.67
C PRO A 262 -17.57 -0.30 18.21
N GLU A 263 -18.76 -0.80 18.59
CA GLU A 263 -18.93 -2.16 19.06
C GLU A 263 -18.70 -3.17 17.93
N LEU A 264 -19.24 -2.91 16.74
CA LEU A 264 -19.01 -3.73 15.55
C LEU A 264 -17.53 -3.79 15.21
N ALA A 265 -16.80 -2.66 15.24
CA ALA A 265 -15.36 -2.63 15.03
C ALA A 265 -14.63 -3.56 16.02
N SER A 266 -14.97 -3.52 17.30
CA SER A 266 -14.35 -4.38 18.32
C SER A 266 -14.71 -5.88 18.15
N ARG A 267 -15.89 -6.20 17.67
CA ARG A 267 -16.31 -7.58 17.37
C ARG A 267 -15.62 -8.14 16.12
N VAL A 268 -15.45 -7.31 15.09
CA VAL A 268 -14.81 -7.69 13.82
C VAL A 268 -13.29 -7.83 14.00
N PHE A 269 -12.65 -6.90 14.69
CA PHE A 269 -11.22 -6.89 14.93
C PHE A 269 -10.89 -7.30 16.37
N LYS A 270 -10.49 -8.57 16.55
CA LYS A 270 -10.18 -9.13 17.88
C LYS A 270 -8.98 -8.47 18.58
N ASN A 271 -8.04 -7.91 17.80
CA ASN A 271 -6.93 -7.15 18.36
C ASN A 271 -7.41 -5.74 18.69
N PRO A 272 -7.39 -5.30 19.97
CA PRO A 272 -7.85 -3.98 20.36
C PRO A 272 -7.15 -2.84 19.63
N MET A 273 -5.85 -2.95 19.37
CA MET A 273 -5.10 -1.93 18.63
C MET A 273 -5.63 -1.78 17.20
N ILE A 274 -5.92 -2.90 16.54
CA ILE A 274 -6.50 -2.86 15.19
C ILE A 274 -7.94 -2.35 15.23
N ALA A 275 -8.72 -2.70 16.25
CA ALA A 275 -10.08 -2.17 16.41
C ALA A 275 -10.12 -0.63 16.59
N LEU A 276 -8.99 -0.02 16.95
CA LEU A 276 -8.81 1.41 17.11
C LEU A 276 -8.27 2.07 15.83
N PHE A 277 -7.28 1.46 15.24
CA PHE A 277 -6.63 1.85 13.98
C PHE A 277 -5.87 0.63 13.44
N PRO A 278 -6.07 0.24 12.17
CA PRO A 278 -6.92 0.83 11.12
C PRO A 278 -8.33 0.19 10.99
N GLY A 279 -8.82 -0.48 12.00
CA GLY A 279 -10.09 -1.21 11.95
C GLY A 279 -11.30 -0.38 11.55
N PRO A 280 -11.52 0.83 12.09
CA PRO A 280 -12.64 1.68 11.70
C PRO A 280 -12.63 2.03 10.20
N GLN A 281 -11.47 2.36 9.65
CA GLN A 281 -11.31 2.68 8.23
C GLN A 281 -11.66 1.47 7.35
N ILE A 282 -11.11 0.31 7.70
CA ILE A 282 -11.38 -0.96 7.01
C ILE A 282 -12.86 -1.33 7.12
N LEU A 283 -13.45 -1.21 8.31
CA LEU A 283 -14.88 -1.47 8.54
C LEU A 283 -15.75 -0.59 7.65
N GLN A 284 -15.45 0.72 7.62
CA GLN A 284 -16.20 1.67 6.80
C GLN A 284 -16.18 1.26 5.31
N CYS A 285 -15.03 0.86 4.77
CA CYS A 285 -14.96 0.40 3.38
C CYS A 285 -15.87 -0.79 3.08
N HIS A 286 -16.01 -1.73 4.02
CA HIS A 286 -16.96 -2.83 3.88
C HIS A 286 -18.41 -2.37 3.97
N LEU A 287 -18.71 -1.46 4.91
CA LEU A 287 -20.05 -0.92 5.08
C LEU A 287 -20.49 -0.11 3.85
N ASP A 288 -19.61 0.73 3.31
CA ASP A 288 -19.88 1.50 2.08
C ASP A 288 -20.28 0.58 0.92
N LYS A 289 -19.53 -0.52 0.73
CA LYS A 289 -19.84 -1.52 -0.31
C LYS A 289 -21.16 -2.24 -0.01
N LEU A 290 -21.34 -2.74 1.21
CA LEU A 290 -22.54 -3.49 1.60
C LEU A 290 -23.81 -2.62 1.55
N GLU A 291 -23.70 -1.33 1.89
CA GLU A 291 -24.82 -0.37 1.80
C GLU A 291 -25.16 -0.06 0.34
N ALA A 292 -24.14 0.13 -0.52
CA ALA A 292 -24.35 0.29 -1.96
C ALA A 292 -25.01 -0.95 -2.60
N GLU A 293 -24.78 -2.16 -2.06
CA GLU A 293 -25.42 -3.41 -2.46
C GLU A 293 -26.80 -3.62 -1.83
N GLY A 294 -27.24 -2.72 -0.93
CA GLY A 294 -28.49 -2.85 -0.19
C GLY A 294 -28.51 -4.00 0.84
N ARG A 295 -27.35 -4.45 1.28
CA ARG A 295 -27.17 -5.58 2.22
C ARG A 295 -27.07 -5.15 3.68
N VAL A 296 -26.80 -3.89 3.93
CA VAL A 296 -26.83 -3.27 5.26
C VAL A 296 -27.47 -1.88 5.17
N ARG A 297 -27.89 -1.37 6.32
CA ARG A 297 -28.25 0.03 6.54
C ARG A 297 -27.35 0.60 7.60
N CYS A 298 -26.81 1.79 7.34
CA CYS A 298 -26.01 2.54 8.28
C CYS A 298 -26.73 3.85 8.61
N GLY A 299 -26.90 4.17 9.88
CA GLY A 299 -27.55 5.41 10.30
C GLY A 299 -27.69 5.52 11.81
N GLY A 300 -28.12 6.70 12.29
CA GLY A 300 -28.40 7.01 13.70
C GLY A 300 -28.28 8.51 13.94
N GLU A 301 -29.11 9.06 14.87
CA GLU A 301 -29.05 10.47 15.24
C GLU A 301 -28.68 10.65 16.72
N GLU A 302 -29.47 10.18 17.68
CA GLU A 302 -29.27 10.46 19.11
C GLU A 302 -28.57 9.31 19.86
N ASP A 303 -28.71 8.05 19.40
CA ASP A 303 -28.17 6.85 20.08
C ASP A 303 -26.85 6.33 19.50
N GLY A 304 -26.19 7.12 18.62
CA GLY A 304 -24.96 6.74 17.94
C GLY A 304 -25.19 6.07 16.58
N TRP A 305 -24.11 5.89 15.82
CA TRP A 305 -24.16 5.30 14.49
C TRP A 305 -24.36 3.79 14.53
N MET A 306 -25.53 3.35 14.07
CA MET A 306 -25.94 1.95 14.08
C MET A 306 -25.76 1.30 12.71
N VAL A 307 -25.46 0.00 12.70
CA VAL A 307 -25.36 -0.84 11.52
C VAL A 307 -26.33 -2.02 11.69
N GLU A 308 -27.17 -2.26 10.69
CA GLU A 308 -28.21 -3.30 10.73
C GLU A 308 -28.42 -3.93 9.35
N LEU A 309 -29.09 -5.08 9.33
CA LEU A 309 -29.63 -5.66 8.09
C LEU A 309 -30.85 -4.87 7.62
N PRO A 310 -31.15 -4.83 6.31
CA PRO A 310 -32.29 -4.09 5.72
C PRO A 310 -33.64 -4.57 6.23
#